data_e2787305f4d23883578d4a8fdaac7497
#
_entry.id   e2787305f4d23883578d4a8fdaac7497
#
_cell.length_a   1.000
_cell.length_b   1.000
_cell.length_c   1.000
_cell.angle_alpha   90.00
_cell.angle_beta   90.00
_cell.angle_gamma   90.00
#
_symmetry.space_group_name_H-M   'P 1'
#
loop_
_entity.id
_entity.type
_entity.pdbx_description
1 polymer ?
#
loop_
_entity_poly.entity_id
_entity_poly.type
_entity_poly.pdbx_seq_one_letter_code
_entity_poly.pdbx_strand_id
1 'polypeptide(L)' 'SNVAPRRVGGSERDAVLEFVVEIDGIAVNGVDMMRWDEAGRIVEFKVMLRPLKAVNLIHQKMAAMLEER' A
#
# COMPACT_ATOMS: atom_id res chain seq x y z
N SER A 1 -15.43 -0.96 3.81
CA SER A 1 -14.86 -0.50 5.07
C SER A 1 -13.35 -0.75 5.09
N ASN A 2 -12.63 0.09 5.80
CA ASN A 2 -11.19 0.01 5.89
C ASN A 2 -10.78 -0.71 7.17
N VAL A 3 -9.75 -1.53 7.05
CA VAL A 3 -9.15 -2.22 8.19
C VAL A 3 -7.78 -1.60 8.43
N ALA A 4 -7.46 -1.34 9.70
CA ALA A 4 -6.16 -0.77 10.05
C ALA A 4 -5.04 -1.71 9.58
N PRO A 5 -3.94 -1.17 9.07
CA PRO A 5 -2.80 -2.00 8.67
C PRO A 5 -2.29 -2.83 9.84
N ARG A 6 -1.89 -4.06 9.52
CA ARG A 6 -1.40 -5.00 10.52
C ARG A 6 0.03 -5.43 10.16
N ARG A 7 0.90 -5.42 11.14
CA ARG A 7 2.27 -5.90 10.92
C ARG A 7 2.27 -7.41 10.76
N VAL A 8 2.77 -7.90 9.63
CA VAL A 8 2.84 -9.33 9.33
C VAL A 8 4.28 -9.82 9.19
N GLY A 9 5.25 -8.93 9.28
CA GLY A 9 6.66 -9.32 9.19
C GLY A 9 7.57 -8.16 9.48
N GLY A 10 8.87 -8.43 9.40
CA GLY A 10 9.88 -7.42 9.57
C GLY A 10 10.86 -7.73 10.68
N SER A 11 11.76 -6.79 10.93
CA SER A 11 12.80 -6.87 11.95
C SER A 11 12.96 -5.51 12.64
N GLU A 12 14.14 -5.25 13.24
CA GLU A 12 14.38 -3.97 13.90
C GLU A 12 14.30 -2.77 12.96
N ARG A 13 14.68 -2.95 11.69
CA ARG A 13 14.78 -1.84 10.75
C ARG A 13 13.92 -2.01 9.50
N ASP A 14 13.04 -2.99 9.51
CA ASP A 14 12.09 -3.14 8.42
C ASP A 14 10.76 -3.62 8.96
N ALA A 15 9.72 -3.39 8.18
CA ALA A 15 8.37 -3.81 8.54
C ALA A 15 7.58 -4.12 7.28
N VAL A 16 6.71 -5.12 7.40
CA VAL A 16 5.74 -5.46 6.36
C VAL A 16 4.36 -5.29 7.00
N LEU A 17 3.58 -4.39 6.43
CA LEU A 17 2.23 -4.08 6.93
C LEU A 17 1.22 -4.52 5.90
N GLU A 18 0.26 -5.33 6.32
CA GLU A 18 -0.83 -5.76 5.45
C GLU A 18 -2.05 -4.90 5.70
N PHE A 19 -2.76 -4.55 4.62
CA PHE A 19 -4.00 -3.80 4.74
C PHE A 19 -5.04 -4.35 3.76
N VAL A 20 -6.30 -4.11 4.08
CA VAL A 20 -7.43 -4.42 3.21
C VAL A 20 -8.33 -3.20 3.21
N VAL A 21 -8.68 -2.74 2.01
CA VAL A 21 -9.63 -1.64 1.83
C VAL A 21 -10.61 -2.01 0.73
N GLU A 22 -11.76 -1.37 0.73
CA GLU A 22 -12.73 -1.54 -0.34
C GLU A 22 -12.85 -0.23 -1.10
N ILE A 23 -12.69 -0.30 -2.41
CA ILE A 23 -12.79 0.87 -3.29
C ILE A 23 -13.75 0.51 -4.42
N ASP A 24 -14.86 1.25 -4.52
CA ASP A 24 -15.89 1.04 -5.55
C ASP A 24 -16.36 -0.43 -5.60
N GLY A 25 -16.54 -1.04 -4.43
CA GLY A 25 -17.00 -2.42 -4.33
C GLY A 25 -15.94 -3.47 -4.58
N ILE A 26 -14.70 -3.07 -4.83
CA ILE A 26 -13.59 -4.00 -5.07
C ILE A 26 -12.74 -4.08 -3.82
N ALA A 27 -12.56 -5.30 -3.30
CA ALA A 27 -11.67 -5.53 -2.17
C ALA A 27 -10.22 -5.45 -2.65
N VAL A 28 -9.46 -4.56 -2.05
CA VAL A 28 -8.03 -4.38 -2.35
C VAL A 28 -7.25 -4.90 -1.15
N ASN A 29 -6.35 -5.84 -1.40
CA ASN A 29 -5.45 -6.34 -0.39
C ASN A 29 -4.03 -5.93 -0.79
N GLY A 30 -3.30 -5.35 0.14
CA GLY A 30 -1.96 -4.90 -0.15
C GLY A 30 -1.02 -5.07 1.02
N VAL A 31 0.25 -4.92 0.71
CA VAL A 31 1.30 -4.89 1.72
C VAL A 31 2.21 -3.71 1.45
N ASP A 32 2.57 -3.03 2.52
CA ASP A 32 3.60 -1.99 2.50
C ASP A 32 4.85 -2.60 3.12
N MET A 33 5.95 -2.57 2.38
CA MET A 33 7.23 -3.03 2.88
C MET A 33 8.14 -1.82 3.00
N MET A 34 8.66 -1.57 4.19
CA MET A 34 9.50 -0.41 4.42
C MET A 34 10.72 -0.79 5.21
N ARG A 35 11.80 -0.08 4.94
CA ARG A 35 13.06 -0.24 5.65
C ARG A 35 13.59 1.15 5.99
N TRP A 36 14.16 1.28 7.17
CA TRP A 36 14.73 2.54 7.63
C TRP A 36 16.16 2.35 8.12
N ASP A 37 16.89 3.47 8.19
CA ASP A 37 18.28 3.46 8.65
C ASP A 37 18.35 3.65 10.17
N GLU A 38 19.57 3.71 10.71
CA GLU A 38 19.78 3.89 12.15
C GLU A 38 19.23 5.21 12.68
N ALA A 39 19.10 6.20 11.82
CA ALA A 39 18.54 7.51 12.19
C ALA A 39 17.02 7.54 12.15
N GLY A 40 16.38 6.42 11.75
CA GLY A 40 14.93 6.36 11.64
C GLY A 40 14.37 6.89 10.34
N ARG A 41 15.22 7.13 9.35
CA ARG A 41 14.77 7.63 8.05
C ARG A 41 14.43 6.46 7.14
N ILE A 42 13.31 6.55 6.42
CA ILE A 42 12.91 5.51 5.47
C ILE A 42 13.84 5.55 4.27
N VAL A 43 14.50 4.43 4.00
CA VAL A 43 15.43 4.29 2.88
C VAL A 43 14.90 3.39 1.77
N GLU A 44 13.82 2.66 2.04
CA GLU A 44 13.15 1.84 1.03
C GLU A 44 11.68 1.74 1.38
N PHE A 45 10.83 1.86 0.35
CA PHE A 45 9.39 1.72 0.50
C PHE A 45 8.85 1.02 -0.75
N LYS A 46 8.16 -0.11 -0.56
CA LYS A 46 7.55 -0.87 -1.65
C LYS A 46 6.10 -1.18 -1.31
N VAL A 47 5.25 -1.17 -2.31
CA VAL A 47 3.84 -1.51 -2.16
C VAL A 47 3.51 -2.61 -3.16
N MET A 48 2.82 -3.64 -2.68
CA MET A 48 2.27 -4.69 -3.55
C MET A 48 0.78 -4.74 -3.33
N LEU A 49 0.03 -4.83 -4.41
CA LEU A 49 -1.44 -4.83 -4.39
C LEU A 49 -1.99 -5.99 -5.19
N ARG A 50 -3.14 -6.48 -4.76
CA ARG A 50 -3.90 -7.49 -5.50
C ARG A 50 -5.41 -7.25 -5.29
N PRO A 51 -6.30 -7.74 -6.17
CA PRO A 51 -6.03 -8.41 -7.44
C PRO A 51 -5.73 -7.40 -8.55
N LEU A 52 -5.47 -7.88 -9.76
CA LEU A 52 -5.14 -7.02 -10.90
C LEU A 52 -6.21 -5.95 -11.15
N LYS A 53 -7.47 -6.30 -11.03
CA LYS A 53 -8.56 -5.32 -11.25
C LYS A 53 -8.50 -4.17 -10.26
N ALA A 54 -8.01 -4.40 -9.04
CA ALA A 54 -7.83 -3.36 -8.04
C ALA A 54 -6.67 -2.44 -8.44
N VAL A 55 -5.60 -3.00 -8.95
CA VAL A 55 -4.44 -2.23 -9.43
C VAL A 55 -4.87 -1.33 -10.57
N ASN A 56 -5.64 -1.86 -11.52
CA ASN A 56 -6.14 -1.09 -12.65
C ASN A 56 -7.07 0.04 -12.20
N LEU A 57 -7.94 -0.23 -11.23
CA LEU A 57 -8.84 0.77 -10.69
C LEU A 57 -8.07 1.93 -10.04
N ILE A 58 -7.08 1.61 -9.24
CA ILE A 58 -6.25 2.62 -8.57
C ILE A 58 -5.50 3.44 -9.61
N HIS A 59 -4.96 2.79 -10.63
CA HIS A 59 -4.27 3.48 -11.71
C HIS A 59 -5.21 4.46 -12.43
N GLN A 60 -6.43 4.05 -12.73
CA GLN A 60 -7.41 4.91 -13.37
C GLN A 60 -7.76 6.11 -12.50
N LYS A 61 -7.92 5.91 -11.20
CA LYS A 61 -8.24 7.01 -10.29
C LYS A 61 -7.09 8.00 -10.19
N MET A 62 -5.86 7.52 -10.18
CA MET A 62 -4.70 8.39 -10.14
C MET A 62 -4.56 9.20 -11.43
N ALA A 63 -4.81 8.57 -12.59
CA ALA A 63 -4.78 9.26 -13.87
C ALA A 63 -5.85 10.36 -13.92
N ALA A 64 -7.07 10.07 -13.44
CA ALA A 64 -8.15 11.05 -13.41
C ALA A 64 -7.77 12.25 -12.53
N MET A 65 -7.14 12.00 -11.39
CA MET A 65 -6.69 13.08 -10.51
C MET A 65 -5.65 13.97 -11.18
N LEU A 66 -4.76 13.39 -11.95
CA LEU A 66 -3.74 14.16 -12.67
C LEU A 66 -4.36 15.00 -13.79
N GLU A 67 -5.41 14.50 -14.45
CA GLU A 67 -6.08 15.21 -15.52
C GLU A 67 -6.88 16.41 -15.02
N GLU A 68 -7.30 16.40 -13.77
CA GLU A 68 -8.08 17.48 -13.16
C GLU A 68 -7.25 18.68 -12.69
N ARG A 69 -5.94 18.59 -12.80
CA ARG A 69 -5.04 19.64 -12.30
C ARG A 69 -4.92 20.82 -13.24
#